data_31279c6960d00ef40ea461792a230778
#
_entry.id   31279c6960d00ef40ea461792a230778
#
_cell.length_a   1.000
_cell.length_b   1.000
_cell.length_c   1.000
_cell.angle_alpha   90.00
_cell.angle_beta   90.00
_cell.angle_gamma   90.00
#
_symmetry.space_group_name_H-M   'P 1'
#
loop_
_entity.id
_entity.type
_entity.pdbx_description
1 polymer ?
#
loop_
_entity_poly.entity_id
_entity_poly.type
_entity_poly.pdbx_seq_one_letter_code
_entity_poly.pdbx_strand_id
1 'polypeptide(L)'
;MGSLILGGAILLAAFFLFTAAAGLRGSSAGPRPSAALLRGAGWLMTLVGLGFVLTSTVAVIDAGQVGVRHAFGTVDSTALLPGVRFVSPWSSIERFSTREEQFPTRSEDAERISALSSEQMGMQVDVAVRWQIDPRTAPRIFRELGGQEQIQNVVLNAIRTGVRDGMVQYSINDIAQRNVIANTMENEVDSALITRPRAGGEPFRIAQVTAFFLRDLQPPPQVVAAINNKIAQEQQIATERHRVEVARLQAEQQRLLNQTLTAEALTKQYLEVLHDLRTSNNLVLMVPTEGGIPMLNIGELRRNLEKGQ
;
A
#
# COMPACT_ATOMS: atom_id res chain seq x y z
N MET A 1 6.24 -9.91 -37.57
CA MET A 1 6.45 -9.38 -38.97
C MET A 1 7.72 -9.94 -39.62
N GLY A 2 8.85 -10.03 -38.94
CA GLY A 2 10.11 -10.48 -39.52
C GLY A 2 10.07 -11.87 -40.16
N SER A 3 9.46 -12.86 -39.51
CA SER A 3 9.34 -14.23 -39.99
C SER A 3 8.51 -14.36 -41.31
N LEU A 4 7.47 -13.54 -41.42
CA LEU A 4 6.63 -13.49 -42.60
C LEU A 4 7.38 -12.89 -43.79
N ILE A 5 8.11 -11.79 -43.61
CA ILE A 5 8.92 -11.14 -44.64
C ILE A 5 10.00 -12.11 -45.11
N LEU A 6 10.65 -12.80 -44.18
CA LEU A 6 11.71 -13.75 -44.47
C LEU A 6 11.14 -14.99 -45.19
N GLY A 7 10.01 -15.53 -44.75
CA GLY A 7 9.30 -16.62 -45.44
C GLY A 7 8.84 -16.23 -46.83
N GLY A 8 8.29 -15.02 -47.00
CA GLY A 8 7.89 -14.47 -48.30
C GLY A 8 9.08 -14.29 -49.25
N ALA A 9 10.20 -13.78 -48.76
CA ALA A 9 11.42 -13.66 -49.57
C ALA A 9 11.98 -15.03 -50.04
N ILE A 10 11.91 -16.03 -49.13
CA ILE A 10 12.33 -17.42 -49.49
C ILE A 10 11.39 -18.02 -50.53
N LEU A 11 10.07 -17.81 -50.42
CA LEU A 11 9.09 -18.26 -51.41
C LEU A 11 9.30 -17.60 -52.77
N LEU A 12 9.59 -16.29 -52.78
CA LEU A 12 9.94 -15.57 -54.01
C LEU A 12 11.22 -16.12 -54.63
N ALA A 13 12.26 -16.37 -53.85
CA ALA A 13 13.49 -16.98 -54.33
C ALA A 13 13.24 -18.40 -54.88
N ALA A 14 12.40 -19.21 -54.23
CA ALA A 14 11.98 -20.51 -54.75
C ALA A 14 11.27 -20.41 -56.12
N PHE A 15 10.37 -19.41 -56.26
CA PHE A 15 9.67 -19.12 -57.52
C PHE A 15 10.66 -18.78 -58.64
N PHE A 16 11.68 -17.94 -58.36
CA PHE A 16 12.73 -17.64 -59.35
C PHE A 16 13.55 -18.89 -59.74
N LEU A 17 13.81 -19.78 -58.80
CA LEU A 17 14.49 -21.03 -59.10
C LEU A 17 13.63 -21.95 -59.99
N PHE A 18 12.32 -22.00 -59.79
CA PHE A 18 11.41 -22.76 -60.66
C PHE A 18 11.34 -22.18 -62.08
N THR A 19 11.27 -20.85 -62.22
CA THR A 19 11.22 -20.15 -63.51
C THR A 19 12.55 -20.36 -64.27
N ALA A 20 13.70 -20.26 -63.61
CA ALA A 20 15.01 -20.54 -64.17
C ALA A 20 15.13 -22.00 -64.58
N ALA A 21 14.66 -22.95 -63.76
CA ALA A 21 14.66 -24.40 -64.15
C ALA A 21 13.71 -24.72 -65.29
N ALA A 22 12.61 -23.93 -65.49
CA ALA A 22 11.72 -24.07 -66.64
C ALA A 22 12.32 -23.50 -67.88
N GLY A 23 13.02 -22.33 -67.81
CA GLY A 23 13.76 -21.77 -68.98
C GLY A 23 14.84 -22.65 -69.53
N LEU A 24 15.54 -23.46 -68.73
CA LEU A 24 16.52 -24.43 -69.12
C LEU A 24 15.95 -25.70 -69.87
N ARG A 25 14.62 -25.88 -69.84
CA ARG A 25 13.93 -26.96 -70.61
C ARG A 25 13.64 -26.62 -72.05
N GLY A 26 13.54 -25.35 -72.40
CA GLY A 26 13.20 -24.87 -73.70
C GLY A 26 14.35 -25.04 -74.75
N SER A 27 15.55 -25.43 -74.34
CA SER A 27 16.67 -25.71 -75.16
C SER A 27 16.67 -27.20 -75.53
N SER A 28 16.70 -27.53 -76.78
CA SER A 28 16.59 -28.87 -77.47
C SER A 28 17.68 -29.90 -77.12
N ALA A 29 18.42 -29.75 -76.07
CA ALA A 29 19.42 -30.70 -75.57
C ALA A 29 18.85 -31.28 -74.22
N GLY A 30 18.80 -32.63 -74.13
CA GLY A 30 18.20 -33.48 -73.13
C GLY A 30 18.35 -33.08 -71.67
N PRO A 31 17.76 -33.82 -70.71
CA PRO A 31 17.64 -33.42 -69.32
C PRO A 31 19.02 -33.17 -68.72
N ARG A 32 19.36 -31.88 -68.52
CA ARG A 32 20.62 -31.49 -67.90
C ARG A 32 20.49 -31.71 -66.38
N PRO A 33 21.47 -32.31 -65.70
CA PRO A 33 21.44 -32.56 -64.25
C PRO A 33 21.26 -31.28 -63.44
N SER A 34 21.67 -30.13 -64.01
CA SER A 34 21.47 -28.81 -63.40
C SER A 34 20.00 -28.41 -63.26
N ALA A 35 19.10 -28.77 -64.18
CA ALA A 35 17.65 -28.43 -64.04
C ALA A 35 16.96 -29.28 -63.00
N ALA A 36 17.39 -30.51 -62.73
CA ALA A 36 16.88 -31.35 -61.67
C ALA A 36 17.32 -30.85 -60.28
N LEU A 37 18.58 -30.43 -60.17
CA LEU A 37 19.12 -29.83 -58.94
C LEU A 37 18.40 -28.48 -58.55
N LEU A 38 18.19 -27.61 -59.55
CA LEU A 38 17.46 -26.35 -59.34
C LEU A 38 16.04 -26.60 -58.91
N ARG A 39 15.34 -27.64 -59.39
CA ARG A 39 14.02 -28.01 -58.91
C ARG A 39 14.03 -28.55 -57.50
N GLY A 40 14.98 -29.42 -57.18
CA GLY A 40 15.17 -29.96 -55.84
C GLY A 40 15.39 -28.82 -54.83
N ALA A 41 16.27 -27.86 -55.14
CA ALA A 41 16.53 -26.68 -54.36
C ALA A 41 15.27 -25.79 -54.24
N GLY A 42 14.50 -25.60 -55.31
CA GLY A 42 13.23 -24.88 -55.32
C GLY A 42 12.19 -25.49 -54.38
N TRP A 43 12.02 -26.82 -54.41
CA TRP A 43 11.11 -27.52 -53.50
C TRP A 43 11.55 -27.39 -52.04
N LEU A 44 12.84 -27.52 -51.77
CA LEU A 44 13.38 -27.39 -50.41
C LEU A 44 13.18 -26.00 -49.89
N MET A 45 13.44 -24.95 -50.67
CA MET A 45 13.16 -23.56 -50.32
C MET A 45 11.65 -23.29 -50.10
N THR A 46 10.79 -23.90 -50.94
CA THR A 46 9.33 -23.78 -50.75
C THR A 46 8.87 -24.36 -49.43
N LEU A 47 9.39 -25.54 -49.06
CA LEU A 47 9.07 -26.15 -47.75
C LEU A 47 9.57 -25.30 -46.58
N VAL A 48 10.79 -24.78 -46.68
CA VAL A 48 11.35 -23.87 -45.63
C VAL A 48 10.55 -22.57 -45.54
N GLY A 49 10.26 -21.93 -46.68
CA GLY A 49 9.46 -20.70 -46.71
C GLY A 49 8.04 -20.89 -46.16
N LEU A 50 7.39 -22.01 -46.51
CA LEU A 50 6.10 -22.39 -45.96
C LEU A 50 6.17 -22.61 -44.44
N GLY A 51 7.23 -23.25 -43.95
CA GLY A 51 7.51 -23.43 -42.53
C GLY A 51 7.58 -22.09 -41.79
N PHE A 52 8.30 -21.11 -42.34
CA PHE A 52 8.37 -19.75 -41.76
C PHE A 52 7.02 -19.03 -41.74
N VAL A 53 6.21 -19.18 -42.78
CA VAL A 53 4.85 -18.61 -42.79
C VAL A 53 3.96 -19.28 -41.76
N LEU A 54 4.03 -20.61 -41.62
CA LEU A 54 3.26 -21.37 -40.63
C LEU A 54 3.65 -20.99 -39.20
N THR A 55 4.94 -20.82 -38.92
CA THR A 55 5.37 -20.38 -37.57
C THR A 55 4.88 -18.98 -37.25
N SER A 56 4.70 -18.08 -38.23
CA SER A 56 4.16 -16.75 -37.99
C SER A 56 2.64 -16.75 -37.77
N THR A 57 1.95 -17.87 -38.02
CA THR A 57 0.52 -18.03 -37.78
C THR A 57 0.18 -18.47 -36.34
N VAL A 58 1.18 -18.95 -35.62
CA VAL A 58 1.00 -19.45 -34.26
C VAL A 58 1.52 -18.43 -33.26
N ALA A 59 0.64 -18.03 -32.33
CA ALA A 59 0.99 -17.18 -31.20
C ALA A 59 0.83 -17.96 -29.91
N VAL A 60 1.85 -17.92 -29.05
CA VAL A 60 1.80 -18.46 -27.70
C VAL A 60 1.65 -17.29 -26.74
N ILE A 61 0.60 -17.31 -25.94
CA ILE A 61 0.31 -16.33 -24.90
C ILE A 61 0.50 -17.02 -23.56
N ASP A 62 1.37 -16.47 -22.73
CA ASP A 62 1.72 -17.05 -21.45
C ASP A 62 0.57 -16.91 -20.43
N ALA A 63 0.56 -17.78 -19.43
CA ALA A 63 -0.38 -17.70 -18.33
C ALA A 63 -0.20 -16.36 -17.56
N GLY A 64 -1.32 -15.65 -17.31
CA GLY A 64 -1.30 -14.33 -16.69
C GLY A 64 -1.00 -13.18 -17.67
N GLN A 65 -1.10 -13.43 -18.98
CA GLN A 65 -1.05 -12.41 -20.02
C GLN A 65 -2.30 -12.51 -20.90
N VAL A 66 -2.63 -11.39 -21.54
CA VAL A 66 -3.63 -11.33 -22.60
C VAL A 66 -3.00 -10.70 -23.83
N GLY A 67 -3.29 -11.28 -24.99
CA GLY A 67 -2.81 -10.77 -26.27
C GLY A 67 -3.89 -9.91 -26.95
N VAL A 68 -3.49 -8.76 -27.47
CA VAL A 68 -4.33 -7.93 -28.33
C VAL A 68 -3.76 -7.97 -29.74
N ARG A 69 -4.57 -8.48 -30.66
CA ARG A 69 -4.21 -8.56 -32.08
C ARG A 69 -4.51 -7.24 -32.77
N HIS A 70 -3.53 -6.75 -33.53
CA HIS A 70 -3.71 -5.59 -34.38
C HIS A 70 -3.02 -5.80 -35.74
N ALA A 71 -3.61 -5.25 -36.78
CA ALA A 71 -3.06 -5.33 -38.13
C ALA A 71 -3.49 -4.10 -38.94
N PHE A 72 -2.58 -3.52 -39.72
CA PHE A 72 -2.87 -2.38 -40.63
C PHE A 72 -3.62 -1.23 -39.98
N GLY A 73 -3.28 -0.89 -38.73
CA GLY A 73 -3.92 0.19 -37.99
C GLY A 73 -5.28 -0.13 -37.35
N THR A 74 -5.77 -1.37 -37.53
CA THR A 74 -7.01 -1.84 -36.88
C THR A 74 -6.68 -2.75 -35.69
N VAL A 75 -7.41 -2.57 -34.59
CA VAL A 75 -7.31 -3.40 -33.39
C VAL A 75 -8.52 -4.32 -33.35
N ASP A 76 -8.27 -5.61 -33.20
CA ASP A 76 -9.36 -6.59 -33.01
C ASP A 76 -10.03 -6.36 -31.65
N SER A 77 -11.35 -6.47 -31.62
CA SER A 77 -12.14 -6.32 -30.40
C SER A 77 -12.04 -7.53 -29.45
N THR A 78 -11.53 -8.66 -29.97
CA THR A 78 -11.45 -9.91 -29.20
C THR A 78 -10.08 -10.08 -28.59
N ALA A 79 -10.03 -10.22 -27.27
CA ALA A 79 -8.82 -10.51 -26.53
C ALA A 79 -8.38 -11.98 -26.74
N LEU A 80 -7.10 -12.21 -26.97
CA LEU A 80 -6.51 -13.53 -27.06
C LEU A 80 -6.13 -14.00 -25.65
N LEU A 81 -6.88 -14.98 -25.15
CA LEU A 81 -6.62 -15.59 -23.84
C LEU A 81 -5.37 -16.49 -23.88
N PRO A 82 -4.78 -16.80 -22.71
CA PRO A 82 -3.60 -17.67 -22.61
C PRO A 82 -3.72 -18.98 -23.38
N GLY A 83 -2.60 -19.46 -23.86
CA GLY A 83 -2.48 -20.69 -24.65
C GLY A 83 -1.99 -20.46 -26.06
N VAL A 84 -2.07 -21.53 -26.87
CA VAL A 84 -1.70 -21.49 -28.29
C VAL A 84 -2.88 -20.97 -29.11
N ARG A 85 -2.66 -19.89 -29.86
CA ARG A 85 -3.69 -19.25 -30.71
C ARG A 85 -3.22 -19.15 -32.15
N PHE A 86 -4.12 -19.39 -33.06
CA PHE A 86 -3.91 -19.16 -34.47
C PHE A 86 -4.27 -17.73 -34.83
N VAL A 87 -3.34 -17.02 -35.42
CA VAL A 87 -3.47 -15.61 -35.80
C VAL A 87 -3.08 -15.41 -37.25
N SER A 88 -3.57 -14.35 -37.83
CA SER A 88 -3.17 -14.00 -39.20
C SER A 88 -1.67 -13.69 -39.25
N PRO A 89 -0.90 -14.22 -40.21
CA PRO A 89 0.55 -14.09 -40.23
C PRO A 89 1.06 -12.66 -40.35
N TRP A 90 0.21 -11.73 -40.82
CA TRP A 90 0.51 -10.29 -40.94
C TRP A 90 0.10 -9.47 -39.70
N SER A 91 -0.53 -10.09 -38.71
CA SER A 91 -0.90 -9.41 -37.48
C SER A 91 0.26 -9.32 -36.48
N SER A 92 0.27 -8.27 -35.71
CA SER A 92 1.11 -8.14 -34.53
C SER A 92 0.27 -8.34 -33.27
N ILE A 93 0.91 -8.83 -32.22
CA ILE A 93 0.24 -9.08 -30.94
C ILE A 93 0.96 -8.27 -29.87
N GLU A 94 0.22 -7.38 -29.24
CA GLU A 94 0.65 -6.72 -28.02
C GLU A 94 0.21 -7.55 -26.82
N ARG A 95 1.10 -7.71 -25.83
CA ARG A 95 0.84 -8.52 -24.63
C ARG A 95 0.70 -7.62 -23.42
N PHE A 96 -0.37 -7.83 -22.66
CA PHE A 96 -0.63 -7.13 -21.40
C PHE A 96 -0.60 -8.12 -20.26
N SER A 97 0.02 -7.72 -19.15
CA SER A 97 -0.06 -8.46 -17.90
C SER A 97 -1.48 -8.36 -17.35
N THR A 98 -2.06 -9.49 -16.98
CA THR A 98 -3.33 -9.58 -16.26
C THR A 98 -3.11 -10.00 -14.82
N ARG A 99 -1.83 -10.10 -14.41
CA ARG A 99 -1.45 -10.36 -13.03
C ARG A 99 -1.61 -9.09 -12.23
N GLU A 100 -1.75 -9.27 -10.94
CA GLU A 100 -1.75 -8.15 -10.01
C GLU A 100 -0.39 -7.46 -10.03
N GLU A 101 -0.38 -6.17 -10.33
CA GLU A 101 0.78 -5.30 -10.29
C GLU A 101 0.68 -4.39 -9.07
N GLN A 102 1.81 -4.08 -8.45
CA GLN A 102 1.88 -3.19 -7.30
C GLN A 102 2.62 -1.91 -7.66
N PHE A 103 2.09 -0.82 -7.17
CA PHE A 103 2.75 0.48 -7.21
C PHE A 103 2.95 1.02 -5.78
N PRO A 104 4.15 1.47 -5.43
CA PRO A 104 5.40 1.34 -6.18
C PRO A 104 5.85 -0.12 -6.31
N THR A 105 6.62 -0.41 -7.35
CA THR A 105 7.03 -1.78 -7.71
C THR A 105 7.87 -2.47 -6.62
N ARG A 106 8.65 -1.69 -5.86
CA ARG A 106 9.38 -2.19 -4.70
C ARG A 106 8.57 -1.93 -3.45
N SER A 107 8.32 -3.00 -2.70
CA SER A 107 7.54 -2.94 -1.45
C SER A 107 8.15 -2.02 -0.38
N GLU A 108 9.45 -1.74 -0.47
CA GLU A 108 10.19 -0.89 0.46
C GLU A 108 10.04 0.60 0.14
N ASP A 109 9.78 0.94 -1.13
CA ASP A 109 9.60 2.31 -1.59
C ASP A 109 8.10 2.66 -1.55
N ALA A 110 7.66 3.40 -0.53
CA ALA A 110 6.36 4.05 -0.60
C ALA A 110 6.49 5.29 -1.50
N GLU A 111 5.58 5.50 -2.44
CA GLU A 111 5.53 6.77 -3.14
C GLU A 111 4.89 7.83 -2.25
N ARG A 112 5.61 8.91 -2.03
CA ARG A 112 5.14 10.09 -1.32
C ARG A 112 4.37 10.98 -2.27
N ILE A 113 3.09 11.10 -2.02
CA ILE A 113 2.22 11.97 -2.78
C ILE A 113 1.92 13.21 -1.94
N SER A 114 2.28 14.38 -2.47
CA SER A 114 1.89 15.64 -1.84
C SER A 114 0.41 15.90 -2.12
N ALA A 115 -0.38 16.01 -1.07
CA ALA A 115 -1.80 16.30 -1.11
C ALA A 115 -2.14 17.49 -0.20
N LEU A 116 -3.32 18.05 -0.35
CA LEU A 116 -3.82 19.10 0.53
C LEU A 116 -4.95 18.54 1.38
N SER A 117 -5.01 18.94 2.65
CA SER A 117 -6.19 18.70 3.50
C SER A 117 -7.34 19.63 3.13
N SER A 118 -8.52 19.42 3.74
CA SER A 118 -9.68 20.33 3.57
C SER A 118 -9.37 21.76 4.02
N GLU A 119 -8.41 21.94 4.88
CA GLU A 119 -7.90 23.23 5.37
C GLU A 119 -6.78 23.81 4.49
N GLN A 120 -6.53 23.21 3.32
CA GLN A 120 -5.47 23.56 2.37
C GLN A 120 -4.04 23.44 2.95
N MET A 121 -3.84 22.61 3.95
CA MET A 121 -2.52 22.33 4.47
C MET A 121 -1.84 21.18 3.70
N GLY A 122 -0.58 21.39 3.32
CA GLY A 122 0.20 20.39 2.59
C GLY A 122 0.50 19.18 3.47
N MET A 123 0.17 17.99 2.98
CA MET A 123 0.43 16.73 3.64
C MET A 123 1.23 15.81 2.73
N GLN A 124 2.06 14.96 3.31
CA GLN A 124 2.69 13.85 2.59
C GLN A 124 1.91 12.58 2.88
N VAL A 125 1.47 11.92 1.81
CA VAL A 125 0.67 10.70 1.87
C VAL A 125 1.48 9.57 1.25
N ASP A 126 1.86 8.58 2.04
CA ASP A 126 2.60 7.41 1.58
C ASP A 126 1.59 6.29 1.30
N VAL A 127 1.50 5.88 0.03
CA VAL A 127 0.55 4.86 -0.42
C VAL A 127 1.23 3.72 -1.16
N ALA A 128 0.59 2.56 -1.13
CA ALA A 128 0.85 1.47 -2.05
C ALA A 128 -0.48 0.94 -2.59
N VAL A 129 -0.55 0.73 -3.89
CA VAL A 129 -1.77 0.30 -4.57
C VAL A 129 -1.48 -0.94 -5.39
N ARG A 130 -2.34 -1.95 -5.29
CA ARG A 130 -2.36 -3.10 -6.19
C ARG A 130 -3.49 -2.96 -7.17
N TRP A 131 -3.21 -3.31 -8.40
CA TRP A 131 -4.16 -3.20 -9.48
C TRP A 131 -3.95 -4.29 -10.52
N GLN A 132 -4.96 -4.58 -11.30
CA GLN A 132 -4.92 -5.53 -12.40
C GLN A 132 -5.76 -5.04 -13.58
N ILE A 133 -5.42 -5.52 -14.78
CA ILE A 133 -6.17 -5.24 -16.00
C ILE A 133 -7.17 -6.38 -16.23
N ASP A 134 -8.42 -6.05 -16.53
CA ASP A 134 -9.39 -7.05 -17.00
C ASP A 134 -9.01 -7.48 -18.44
N PRO A 135 -8.77 -8.79 -18.68
CA PRO A 135 -8.48 -9.30 -20.00
C PRO A 135 -9.49 -8.89 -21.08
N ARG A 136 -10.75 -8.72 -20.71
CA ARG A 136 -11.84 -8.38 -21.64
C ARG A 136 -11.74 -6.96 -22.18
N THR A 137 -11.22 -6.04 -21.37
CA THR A 137 -11.09 -4.62 -21.73
C THR A 137 -9.77 -4.31 -22.43
N ALA A 138 -8.80 -5.22 -22.42
CA ALA A 138 -7.47 -5.03 -22.99
C ALA A 138 -7.46 -4.55 -24.47
N PRO A 139 -8.30 -5.03 -25.40
CA PRO A 139 -8.34 -4.51 -26.76
C PRO A 139 -8.79 -3.06 -26.84
N ARG A 140 -9.73 -2.66 -25.97
CA ARG A 140 -10.23 -1.29 -25.90
C ARG A 140 -9.18 -0.36 -25.28
N ILE A 141 -8.51 -0.82 -24.24
CA ILE A 141 -7.41 -0.12 -23.59
C ILE A 141 -6.28 0.15 -24.59
N PHE A 142 -5.87 -0.87 -25.35
CA PHE A 142 -4.82 -0.73 -26.35
C PHE A 142 -5.19 0.28 -27.43
N ARG A 143 -6.44 0.27 -27.89
CA ARG A 143 -6.94 1.21 -28.91
C ARG A 143 -6.89 2.66 -28.45
N GLU A 144 -7.26 2.92 -27.19
CA GLU A 144 -7.43 4.27 -26.67
C GLU A 144 -6.15 4.83 -26.02
N LEU A 145 -5.38 3.99 -25.37
CA LEU A 145 -4.23 4.39 -24.55
C LEU A 145 -2.89 3.95 -25.13
N GLY A 146 -2.83 2.77 -25.77
CA GLY A 146 -1.59 2.22 -26.29
C GLY A 146 -1.08 1.01 -25.51
N GLY A 147 0.25 0.82 -25.49
CA GLY A 147 0.91 -0.34 -24.89
C GLY A 147 0.98 -0.31 -23.36
N GLN A 148 1.62 -1.32 -22.77
CA GLN A 148 1.74 -1.54 -21.33
C GLN A 148 2.32 -0.32 -20.58
N GLU A 149 3.33 0.34 -21.13
CA GLU A 149 3.99 1.48 -20.50
C GLU A 149 3.05 2.68 -20.38
N GLN A 150 2.26 2.97 -21.42
CA GLN A 150 1.27 4.05 -21.40
C GLN A 150 0.17 3.79 -20.36
N ILE A 151 -0.25 2.54 -20.22
CA ILE A 151 -1.24 2.14 -19.22
C ILE A 151 -0.69 2.37 -17.80
N GLN A 152 0.54 1.95 -17.55
CA GLN A 152 1.19 2.17 -16.25
C GLN A 152 1.25 3.66 -15.90
N ASN A 153 1.60 4.52 -16.85
CA ASN A 153 1.62 5.97 -16.64
C ASN A 153 0.23 6.55 -16.33
N VAL A 154 -0.81 6.06 -16.99
CA VAL A 154 -2.19 6.50 -16.74
C VAL A 154 -2.66 6.04 -15.36
N VAL A 155 -2.39 4.79 -14.99
CA VAL A 155 -2.72 4.25 -13.66
C VAL A 155 -1.99 5.04 -12.57
N LEU A 156 -0.71 5.34 -12.76
CA LEU A 156 0.08 6.13 -11.83
C LEU A 156 -0.52 7.54 -11.61
N ASN A 157 -0.90 8.20 -12.69
CA ASN A 157 -1.54 9.50 -12.61
C ASN A 157 -2.92 9.43 -11.94
N ALA A 158 -3.71 8.38 -12.21
CA ALA A 158 -4.98 8.15 -11.55
C ALA A 158 -4.81 7.94 -10.04
N ILE A 159 -3.80 7.16 -9.62
CA ILE A 159 -3.47 6.97 -8.20
C ILE A 159 -3.13 8.32 -7.55
N ARG A 160 -2.26 9.12 -8.16
CA ARG A 160 -1.88 10.43 -7.63
C ARG A 160 -3.08 11.39 -7.52
N THR A 161 -3.94 11.37 -8.52
CA THR A 161 -5.16 12.20 -8.53
C THR A 161 -6.14 11.73 -7.47
N GLY A 162 -6.48 10.46 -7.42
CA GLY A 162 -7.42 9.92 -6.45
C GLY A 162 -6.97 10.08 -4.99
N VAL A 163 -5.66 9.96 -4.73
CA VAL A 163 -5.11 10.24 -3.39
C VAL A 163 -5.27 11.71 -3.01
N ARG A 164 -5.01 12.65 -3.95
CA ARG A 164 -5.20 14.08 -3.70
C ARG A 164 -6.67 14.44 -3.48
N ASP A 165 -7.54 13.91 -4.33
CA ASP A 165 -8.98 14.19 -4.27
C ASP A 165 -9.61 13.57 -3.00
N GLY A 166 -9.14 12.39 -2.61
CA GLY A 166 -9.54 11.76 -1.36
C GLY A 166 -9.06 12.52 -0.12
N MET A 167 -7.82 13.06 -0.14
CA MET A 167 -7.28 13.79 1.01
C MET A 167 -7.95 15.13 1.25
N VAL A 168 -8.34 15.84 0.21
CA VAL A 168 -9.02 17.16 0.31
C VAL A 168 -10.32 17.10 1.12
N GLN A 169 -10.95 15.94 1.22
CA GLN A 169 -12.19 15.75 1.96
C GLN A 169 -11.98 15.71 3.49
N TYR A 170 -10.75 15.55 3.96
CA TYR A 170 -10.44 15.34 5.38
C TYR A 170 -9.60 16.46 5.98
N SER A 171 -9.93 16.79 7.25
CA SER A 171 -9.17 17.70 8.09
C SER A 171 -7.92 17.00 8.66
N ILE A 172 -6.94 17.81 9.07
CA ILE A 172 -5.78 17.28 9.82
C ILE A 172 -6.20 16.61 11.13
N ASN A 173 -7.30 17.05 11.76
CA ASN A 173 -7.80 16.44 12.98
C ASN A 173 -8.36 15.02 12.76
N ASP A 174 -8.74 14.67 11.52
CA ASP A 174 -9.33 13.38 11.17
C ASP A 174 -8.29 12.29 10.86
N ILE A 175 -6.99 12.62 10.93
CA ILE A 175 -5.89 11.68 10.64
C ILE A 175 -5.98 10.38 11.44
N ALA A 176 -6.59 10.41 12.62
CA ALA A 176 -6.83 9.21 13.42
C ALA A 176 -7.76 8.19 12.74
N GLN A 177 -8.61 8.63 11.80
CA GLN A 177 -9.56 7.80 11.08
C GLN A 177 -8.96 7.20 9.79
N ARG A 178 -7.74 6.66 9.88
CA ARG A 178 -6.97 6.15 8.72
C ARG A 178 -7.74 5.22 7.81
N ASN A 179 -8.57 4.33 8.37
CA ASN A 179 -9.34 3.38 7.58
C ASN A 179 -10.40 4.05 6.71
N VAL A 180 -11.06 5.10 7.23
CA VAL A 180 -12.08 5.85 6.49
C VAL A 180 -11.41 6.63 5.35
N ILE A 181 -10.29 7.28 5.65
CA ILE A 181 -9.49 8.01 4.67
C ILE A 181 -9.00 7.08 3.57
N ALA A 182 -8.47 5.90 3.93
CA ALA A 182 -8.00 4.90 2.97
C ALA A 182 -9.12 4.43 2.03
N ASN A 183 -10.29 4.11 2.57
CA ASN A 183 -11.45 3.70 1.76
C ASN A 183 -11.92 4.81 0.80
N THR A 184 -11.90 6.05 1.25
CA THR A 184 -12.26 7.19 0.37
C THR A 184 -11.22 7.37 -0.72
N MET A 185 -9.93 7.32 -0.40
CA MET A 185 -8.86 7.39 -1.40
C MET A 185 -8.95 6.23 -2.40
N GLU A 186 -9.24 5.01 -1.95
CA GLU A 186 -9.44 3.85 -2.82
C GLU A 186 -10.59 4.09 -3.81
N ASN A 187 -11.73 4.60 -3.34
CA ASN A 187 -12.88 4.91 -4.19
C ASN A 187 -12.56 6.02 -5.21
N GLU A 188 -11.83 7.05 -4.80
CA GLU A 188 -11.42 8.13 -5.71
C GLU A 188 -10.40 7.62 -6.76
N VAL A 189 -9.44 6.78 -6.35
CA VAL A 189 -8.52 6.13 -7.30
C VAL A 189 -9.26 5.24 -8.28
N ASP A 190 -10.20 4.42 -7.79
CA ASP A 190 -11.01 3.53 -8.63
C ASP A 190 -11.88 4.32 -9.62
N SER A 191 -12.41 5.45 -9.19
CA SER A 191 -13.16 6.39 -10.05
C SER A 191 -12.25 7.07 -11.09
N ALA A 192 -11.03 7.44 -10.72
CA ALA A 192 -10.06 8.04 -11.63
C ALA A 192 -9.55 7.06 -12.69
N LEU A 193 -9.68 5.73 -12.46
CA LEU A 193 -9.34 4.68 -13.43
C LEU A 193 -10.45 4.45 -14.47
N ILE A 194 -11.58 5.16 -14.38
CA ILE A 194 -12.63 5.14 -15.38
C ILE A 194 -12.38 6.29 -16.37
N THR A 195 -12.13 5.94 -17.61
CA THR A 195 -11.88 6.93 -18.66
C THR A 195 -13.00 6.96 -19.71
N ARG A 196 -13.12 8.10 -20.38
CA ARG A 196 -14.03 8.25 -21.52
C ARG A 196 -13.21 8.24 -22.82
N PRO A 197 -13.65 7.47 -23.84
CA PRO A 197 -12.98 7.46 -25.12
C PRO A 197 -13.00 8.86 -25.78
N ARG A 198 -11.94 9.18 -26.51
CA ARG A 198 -11.82 10.45 -27.25
C ARG A 198 -12.91 10.63 -28.32
N ALA A 199 -13.39 9.54 -28.88
CA ALA A 199 -14.41 9.55 -29.96
C ALA A 199 -15.86 9.59 -29.44
N GLY A 200 -16.09 9.82 -28.14
CA GLY A 200 -17.46 9.89 -27.60
C GLY A 200 -18.10 8.50 -27.49
N GLY A 201 -17.55 7.63 -26.68
CA GLY A 201 -18.10 6.31 -26.36
C GLY A 201 -18.47 6.19 -24.88
N GLU A 202 -19.00 5.03 -24.49
CA GLU A 202 -19.27 4.72 -23.11
C GLU A 202 -17.97 4.72 -22.28
N PRO A 203 -18.02 5.23 -21.05
CA PRO A 203 -16.89 5.14 -20.12
C PRO A 203 -16.45 3.67 -19.94
N PHE A 204 -15.17 3.45 -19.77
CA PHE A 204 -14.65 2.10 -19.48
C PHE A 204 -13.55 2.17 -18.44
N ARG A 205 -13.38 1.08 -17.73
CA ARG A 205 -12.36 0.92 -16.69
C ARG A 205 -11.04 0.49 -17.33
N ILE A 206 -9.97 1.23 -17.00
CA ILE A 206 -8.60 0.92 -17.47
C ILE A 206 -8.01 -0.20 -16.65
N ALA A 207 -8.12 -0.12 -15.33
CA ALA A 207 -7.64 -1.09 -14.38
C ALA A 207 -8.58 -1.15 -13.18
N GLN A 208 -8.54 -2.24 -12.44
CA GLN A 208 -9.28 -2.42 -11.20
C GLN A 208 -8.30 -2.39 -10.03
N VAL A 209 -8.59 -1.59 -9.02
CA VAL A 209 -7.86 -1.62 -7.75
C VAL A 209 -8.25 -2.90 -7.02
N THR A 210 -7.27 -3.70 -6.63
CA THR A 210 -7.46 -4.94 -5.86
C THR A 210 -7.15 -4.74 -4.38
N ALA A 211 -6.26 -3.81 -4.06
CA ALA A 211 -5.98 -3.42 -2.69
C ALA A 211 -5.35 -2.02 -2.64
N PHE A 212 -5.75 -1.24 -1.66
CA PHE A 212 -5.21 0.08 -1.36
C PHE A 212 -4.62 0.09 0.05
N PHE A 213 -3.37 0.49 0.17
CA PHE A 213 -2.65 0.55 1.44
C PHE A 213 -2.22 1.99 1.73
N LEU A 214 -2.85 2.60 2.71
CA LEU A 214 -2.41 3.86 3.27
C LEU A 214 -1.33 3.58 4.31
N ARG A 215 -0.07 3.81 3.97
CA ARG A 215 1.08 3.50 4.84
C ARG A 215 1.30 4.57 5.89
N ASP A 216 1.36 5.82 5.46
CA ASP A 216 1.57 6.94 6.37
C ASP A 216 0.89 8.22 5.89
N LEU A 217 0.58 9.08 6.86
CA LEU A 217 0.05 10.42 6.67
C LEU A 217 0.90 11.37 7.51
N GLN A 218 1.71 12.19 6.84
CA GLN A 218 2.63 13.09 7.49
C GLN A 218 2.19 14.55 7.28
N PRO A 219 1.63 15.20 8.30
CA PRO A 219 1.39 16.64 8.27
C PRO A 219 2.72 17.41 8.36
N PRO A 220 2.73 18.70 8.01
CA PRO A 220 3.90 19.54 8.16
C PRO A 220 4.42 19.54 9.60
N PRO A 221 5.74 19.55 9.83
CA PRO A 221 6.32 19.45 11.17
C PRO A 221 5.87 20.58 12.10
N GLN A 222 5.57 21.76 11.56
CA GLN A 222 5.04 22.90 12.32
C GLN A 222 3.63 22.59 12.90
N VAL A 223 2.80 21.90 12.13
CA VAL A 223 1.45 21.47 12.55
C VAL A 223 1.54 20.38 13.59
N VAL A 224 2.45 19.41 13.41
CA VAL A 224 2.72 18.37 14.42
C VAL A 224 3.16 18.99 15.73
N ALA A 225 4.04 19.98 15.70
CA ALA A 225 4.47 20.70 16.90
C ALA A 225 3.29 21.44 17.58
N ALA A 226 2.44 22.12 16.81
CA ALA A 226 1.26 22.80 17.33
C ALA A 226 0.25 21.83 17.98
N ILE A 227 -0.01 20.68 17.33
CA ILE A 227 -0.88 19.63 17.87
C ILE A 227 -0.29 19.07 19.17
N ASN A 228 1.00 18.75 19.19
CA ASN A 228 1.67 18.24 20.39
C ASN A 228 1.62 19.24 21.55
N ASN A 229 1.82 20.54 21.28
CA ASN A 229 1.68 21.58 22.27
C ASN A 229 0.25 21.70 22.81
N LYS A 230 -0.75 21.62 21.94
CA LYS A 230 -2.16 21.61 22.33
C LYS A 230 -2.48 20.41 23.22
N ILE A 231 -2.07 19.20 22.83
CA ILE A 231 -2.26 17.99 23.62
C ILE A 231 -1.57 18.12 24.98
N ALA A 232 -0.35 18.64 25.03
CA ALA A 232 0.37 18.86 26.28
C ALA A 232 -0.38 19.83 27.21
N GLN A 233 -0.93 20.93 26.68
CA GLN A 233 -1.75 21.86 27.43
C GLN A 233 -3.06 21.23 27.93
N GLU A 234 -3.74 20.45 27.10
CA GLU A 234 -4.96 19.73 27.49
C GLU A 234 -4.67 18.72 28.61
N GLN A 235 -3.55 18.00 28.54
CA GLN A 235 -3.10 17.08 29.59
C GLN A 235 -2.76 17.83 30.89
N GLN A 236 -2.12 19.00 30.81
CA GLN A 236 -1.86 19.83 31.97
C GLN A 236 -3.16 20.28 32.64
N ILE A 237 -4.13 20.78 31.88
CA ILE A 237 -5.44 21.18 32.40
C ILE A 237 -6.15 19.98 33.05
N ALA A 238 -6.12 18.79 32.42
CA ALA A 238 -6.70 17.60 33.01
C ALA A 238 -6.00 17.22 34.33
N THR A 239 -4.68 17.28 34.38
CA THR A 239 -3.87 17.00 35.56
C THR A 239 -4.21 17.99 36.71
N GLU A 240 -4.29 19.27 36.39
CA GLU A 240 -4.67 20.29 37.43
C GLU A 240 -6.11 20.10 37.92
N ARG A 241 -7.05 19.76 37.05
CA ARG A 241 -8.42 19.41 37.48
C ARG A 241 -8.43 18.21 38.43
N HIS A 242 -7.69 17.17 38.11
CA HIS A 242 -7.54 16.01 38.99
C HIS A 242 -6.88 16.37 40.32
N ARG A 243 -5.86 17.24 40.33
CA ARG A 243 -5.22 17.72 41.56
C ARG A 243 -6.22 18.51 42.44
N VAL A 244 -7.00 19.39 41.83
CA VAL A 244 -8.05 20.15 42.56
C VAL A 244 -9.10 19.20 43.15
N GLU A 245 -9.53 18.21 42.38
CA GLU A 245 -10.51 17.23 42.85
C GLU A 245 -9.98 16.37 44.02
N VAL A 246 -8.71 15.89 43.87
CA VAL A 246 -8.03 15.16 44.95
C VAL A 246 -7.91 16.03 46.22
N ALA A 247 -7.47 17.29 46.05
CA ALA A 247 -7.37 18.22 47.19
C ALA A 247 -8.74 18.48 47.86
N ARG A 248 -9.80 18.59 47.04
CA ARG A 248 -11.18 18.74 47.57
C ARG A 248 -11.61 17.51 48.35
N LEU A 249 -11.41 16.32 47.83
CA LEU A 249 -11.73 15.07 48.51
C LEU A 249 -10.92 14.90 49.79
N GLN A 250 -9.63 15.26 49.78
CA GLN A 250 -8.80 15.25 50.99
C GLN A 250 -9.29 16.25 52.05
N ALA A 251 -9.65 17.44 51.62
CA ALA A 251 -10.21 18.44 52.53
C ALA A 251 -11.56 17.98 53.12
N GLU A 252 -12.41 17.33 52.33
CA GLU A 252 -13.68 16.76 52.80
C GLU A 252 -13.45 15.58 53.75
N GLN A 253 -12.51 14.70 53.43
CA GLN A 253 -12.10 13.64 54.33
C GLN A 253 -11.58 14.18 55.65
N GLN A 254 -10.72 15.19 55.62
CA GLN A 254 -10.22 15.84 56.83
C GLN A 254 -11.34 16.48 57.65
N ARG A 255 -12.32 17.12 56.99
CA ARG A 255 -13.49 17.71 57.65
C ARG A 255 -14.35 16.63 58.32
N LEU A 256 -14.60 15.50 57.64
CA LEU A 256 -15.32 14.37 58.22
C LEU A 256 -14.58 13.77 59.42
N LEU A 257 -13.26 13.56 59.26
CA LEU A 257 -12.42 13.09 60.39
C LEU A 257 -12.48 14.06 61.58
N ASN A 258 -12.37 15.36 61.36
CA ASN A 258 -12.48 16.36 62.42
C ASN A 258 -13.88 16.42 63.08
N GLN A 259 -14.96 16.12 62.34
CA GLN A 259 -16.31 16.02 62.88
C GLN A 259 -16.55 14.74 63.71
N THR A 260 -15.85 13.64 63.36
CA THR A 260 -15.96 12.36 64.06
C THR A 260 -14.96 12.21 65.23
N LEU A 261 -13.96 13.12 65.34
CA LEU A 261 -13.03 13.19 66.46
C LEU A 261 -13.70 13.76 67.69
N THR A 262 -14.50 12.94 68.36
CA THR A 262 -14.99 13.26 69.73
C THR A 262 -13.86 13.06 70.73
N ALA A 263 -13.94 13.72 71.90
CA ALA A 263 -12.98 13.56 73.01
C ALA A 263 -12.77 12.06 73.34
N GLU A 264 -13.86 11.30 73.28
CA GLU A 264 -13.82 9.82 73.50
C GLU A 264 -13.05 9.06 72.45
N ALA A 265 -13.16 9.40 71.16
CA ALA A 265 -12.43 8.77 70.05
C ALA A 265 -10.93 9.10 70.13
N LEU A 266 -10.56 10.32 70.48
CA LEU A 266 -9.17 10.72 70.71
C LEU A 266 -8.58 9.96 71.91
N THR A 267 -9.33 9.79 73.00
CA THR A 267 -8.90 9.05 74.18
C THR A 267 -8.69 7.58 73.84
N LYS A 268 -9.58 6.97 73.07
CA LYS A 268 -9.45 5.59 72.59
C LYS A 268 -8.20 5.39 71.73
N GLN A 269 -7.99 6.28 70.76
CA GLN A 269 -6.84 6.26 69.86
C GLN A 269 -5.51 6.47 70.63
N TYR A 270 -5.52 7.34 71.63
CA TYR A 270 -4.39 7.57 72.53
C TYR A 270 -4.08 6.32 73.35
N LEU A 271 -5.11 5.62 73.87
CA LEU A 271 -4.94 4.35 74.60
C LEU A 271 -4.44 3.22 73.70
N GLU A 272 -4.89 3.18 72.46
CA GLU A 272 -4.42 2.18 71.47
C GLU A 272 -2.93 2.39 71.11
N VAL A 273 -2.54 3.64 70.87
CA VAL A 273 -1.13 4.00 70.70
C VAL A 273 -0.28 3.66 71.94
N LEU A 274 -0.79 3.93 73.12
CA LEU A 274 -0.12 3.53 74.35
C LEU A 274 -0.03 2.01 74.54
N HIS A 275 -1.04 1.29 74.07
CA HIS A 275 -1.03 -0.19 74.10
C HIS A 275 0.04 -0.76 73.13
N ASP A 276 0.13 -0.20 71.94
CA ASP A 276 1.13 -0.56 70.93
C ASP A 276 2.55 -0.19 71.40
N LEU A 277 2.69 0.95 72.06
CA LEU A 277 3.92 1.39 72.67
C LEU A 277 4.42 0.41 73.77
N ARG A 278 3.51 -0.23 74.51
CA ARG A 278 3.82 -1.21 75.54
C ARG A 278 4.44 -2.47 74.97
N THR A 279 4.11 -2.82 73.74
CA THR A 279 4.61 -3.99 73.04
C THR A 279 5.89 -3.73 72.25
N SER A 280 6.29 -2.50 72.06
CA SER A 280 7.46 -2.08 71.27
C SER A 280 8.70 -1.95 72.15
N ASN A 281 9.77 -2.65 71.77
CA ASN A 281 11.01 -2.75 72.55
C ASN A 281 11.98 -1.56 72.39
N ASN A 282 11.69 -0.58 71.58
CA ASN A 282 12.65 0.50 71.26
C ASN A 282 11.90 1.83 70.91
N LEU A 283 11.34 2.48 71.90
CA LEU A 283 10.59 3.73 71.69
C LEU A 283 11.14 4.88 72.54
N VAL A 284 11.31 6.03 71.87
CA VAL A 284 11.61 7.30 72.51
C VAL A 284 10.32 8.13 72.57
N LEU A 285 9.75 8.34 73.72
CA LEU A 285 8.58 9.13 73.92
C LEU A 285 9.00 10.62 74.20
N MET A 286 8.63 11.51 73.36
CA MET A 286 8.79 12.96 73.63
C MET A 286 7.55 13.46 74.34
N VAL A 287 7.65 13.83 75.60
CA VAL A 287 6.56 14.45 76.35
C VAL A 287 6.83 15.97 76.37
N PRO A 288 5.94 16.81 75.80
CA PRO A 288 6.11 18.24 75.90
C PRO A 288 5.83 18.69 77.29
N THR A 289 6.81 19.33 77.92
CA THR A 289 6.63 20.03 79.25
C THR A 289 6.89 21.51 79.04
N GLU A 290 6.16 22.34 79.74
CA GLU A 290 6.40 23.81 79.78
C GLU A 290 7.82 24.07 80.24
N GLY A 291 8.74 24.41 79.32
CA GLY A 291 10.11 24.78 79.68
C GLY A 291 11.23 23.84 79.18
N GLY A 292 10.93 22.71 78.49
CA GLY A 292 11.94 21.81 77.91
C GLY A 292 11.30 20.50 77.48
N ILE A 293 11.91 19.85 76.47
CA ILE A 293 11.48 18.52 76.00
C ILE A 293 12.40 17.44 76.66
N PRO A 294 11.96 16.74 77.74
CA PRO A 294 12.74 15.65 78.26
C PRO A 294 12.59 14.43 77.34
N MET A 295 13.69 13.93 76.83
CA MET A 295 13.70 12.67 76.13
C MET A 295 13.77 11.53 77.17
N LEU A 296 12.68 10.82 77.37
CA LEU A 296 12.62 9.59 78.15
C LEU A 296 12.92 8.37 77.27
N ASN A 297 14.05 7.74 77.53
CA ASN A 297 14.37 6.50 76.86
C ASN A 297 13.73 5.33 77.67
N ILE A 298 12.56 4.86 77.24
CA ILE A 298 11.79 3.81 77.87
C ILE A 298 12.58 2.49 77.96
N GLY A 299 13.50 2.22 77.05
CA GLY A 299 14.38 1.07 77.07
C GLY A 299 15.40 1.07 78.25
N GLU A 300 15.83 2.27 78.68
CA GLU A 300 16.66 2.44 79.85
C GLU A 300 15.89 2.34 81.19
N LEU A 301 14.71 2.92 81.19
CA LEU A 301 13.78 2.83 82.33
C LEU A 301 13.42 1.38 82.63
N ARG A 302 13.10 0.58 81.65
CA ARG A 302 12.79 -0.84 81.75
C ARG A 302 14.00 -1.67 82.29
N ARG A 303 15.20 -1.40 81.76
CA ARG A 303 16.46 -2.08 82.23
C ARG A 303 16.78 -1.73 83.66
N ASN A 304 16.44 -0.51 84.13
CA ASN A 304 16.68 -0.11 85.52
C ASN A 304 15.63 -0.68 86.48
N LEU A 305 14.40 -0.91 86.02
CA LEU A 305 13.37 -1.62 86.83
C LEU A 305 13.60 -3.10 86.95
N GLU A 306 14.19 -3.74 85.92
CA GLU A 306 14.57 -5.17 85.97
C GLU A 306 15.85 -5.44 86.80
N LYS A 307 16.70 -4.47 87.07
CA LYS A 307 17.88 -4.55 87.91
C LYS A 307 17.64 -4.22 89.39
N GLY A 308 16.42 -3.78 89.74
CA GLY A 308 16.04 -3.38 91.08
C GLY A 308 15.15 -4.41 91.84
N GLN A 309 15.00 -5.64 91.26
CA GLN A 309 14.38 -6.77 91.95
C GLN A 309 15.42 -7.79 92.39
#